data_a61e6c29181eca8a7902624a8470d627
#
_entry.id   a61e6c29181eca8a7902624a8470d627
#
_cell.length_a   1.000
_cell.length_b   1.000
_cell.length_c   1.000
_cell.angle_alpha   90.00
_cell.angle_beta   90.00
_cell.angle_gamma   90.00
#
_symmetry.space_group_name_H-M   'P 1'
#
loop_
_entity.id
_entity.type
_entity.pdbx_description
1 polymer ?
#
loop_
_entity_poly.entity_id
_entity_poly.type
_entity_poly.pdbx_seq_one_letter_code
_entity_poly.pdbx_strand_id
1 'polypeptide(L)'
;MIPNRSTMRGRGAASSAGTRGRLRLVVACCAIATLLVASACSTKANNNNSSGKSGGPNSVKTDIGVTDSTINLGILTDLSGVFAVLGKSVTQGAQLYFADLNKKGGVCKRQIKLNIQDDGYDVQKAVGIYADMAPNVLGFEQLLGSPINAALKQNIETDKAFTIPVSWASTILDNPNNMIVGTTYDIEMINGIQFLVDQKKIKAGDTIGHIYLEGEYGEDGYLGSKFAAKKLGLKLVGQKITATATDVTSQITALKNEGVKAIMLTATPTQTASAAAVDASIGLNVPLLGNNPVYAPQLLETAAGPALTKLLYVAASWQPYSGTTPGATKVRDAYSAKYPNEIPNGGVPWGYGAAAAYTAVLQKACENGDLTRDGMQKAFRQTTSIDTDGILPALDYSHPGDPATREVLIAQPDKASKGGLKVVQDLKASDLANQYVAPQHGKGG
;
A
#
# COMPACT_ATOMS: atom_id res chain seq x y z
N MET A 1 -28.48 -41.30 36.62
CA MET A 1 -29.57 -40.79 37.46
C MET A 1 -30.07 -39.49 36.86
N ILE A 2 -31.21 -39.55 36.24
CA ILE A 2 -32.15 -38.48 35.86
C ILE A 2 -33.22 -38.52 36.93
N PRO A 3 -33.94 -37.50 37.33
CA PRO A 3 -34.81 -36.60 36.56
C PRO A 3 -34.91 -35.16 37.13
N ASN A 4 -35.74 -34.21 36.75
CA ASN A 4 -36.93 -34.02 35.91
C ASN A 4 -37.43 -32.57 36.03
N ARG A 5 -37.96 -32.00 34.97
CA ARG A 5 -39.19 -31.24 34.71
C ARG A 5 -39.83 -30.33 35.76
N SER A 6 -40.25 -29.12 35.29
CA SER A 6 -41.65 -28.66 35.09
C SER A 6 -41.66 -27.18 34.67
N THR A 7 -42.14 -26.76 33.55
CA THR A 7 -43.48 -26.44 33.01
C THR A 7 -44.35 -25.56 33.91
N MET A 8 -44.81 -24.40 33.32
CA MET A 8 -46.13 -23.80 33.24
C MET A 8 -46.05 -22.38 32.66
N ARG A 9 -46.54 -22.02 31.52
CA ARG A 9 -47.92 -21.77 31.02
C ARG A 9 -48.71 -20.74 31.84
N GLY A 10 -49.19 -19.71 31.08
CA GLY A 10 -50.29 -18.80 31.42
C GLY A 10 -50.32 -17.61 30.47
N ARG A 11 -51.08 -17.57 29.67
CA ARG A 11 -52.23 -17.17 28.85
C ARG A 11 -53.03 -16.00 29.47
N GLY A 12 -53.48 -15.09 28.56
CA GLY A 12 -54.60 -14.17 28.73
C GLY A 12 -54.32 -12.87 28.00
N ALA A 13 -54.80 -12.52 26.90
CA ALA A 13 -56.04 -12.42 26.16
C ALA A 13 -56.90 -11.19 26.55
N ALA A 14 -57.18 -10.42 25.53
CA ALA A 14 -58.38 -9.70 25.13
C ALA A 14 -58.59 -8.28 25.68
N SER A 15 -58.79 -7.35 24.80
CA SER A 15 -59.96 -6.78 24.08
C SER A 15 -60.42 -5.50 24.83
N SER A 16 -60.89 -4.44 24.25
CA SER A 16 -61.80 -4.11 23.18
C SER A 16 -61.94 -2.57 23.11
N ALA A 17 -62.04 -2.05 21.93
CA ALA A 17 -63.21 -1.39 21.37
C ALA A 17 -63.56 0.05 21.82
N GLY A 18 -63.63 0.91 20.87
CA GLY A 18 -64.76 1.69 20.40
C GLY A 18 -64.74 3.16 20.82
N THR A 19 -64.95 4.17 20.04
CA THR A 19 -66.20 4.51 19.38
C THR A 19 -66.05 5.81 18.58
N ARG A 20 -66.67 5.86 17.50
CA ARG A 20 -67.09 6.88 16.54
C ARG A 20 -67.53 8.23 17.12
N GLY A 21 -67.28 9.30 16.35
CA GLY A 21 -67.99 10.57 16.51
C GLY A 21 -67.86 11.48 15.28
N ARG A 22 -68.88 11.53 14.52
CA ARG A 22 -69.24 12.27 13.28
C ARG A 22 -69.35 13.80 13.49
N LEU A 23 -68.96 14.59 12.51
CA LEU A 23 -69.83 15.26 11.50
C LEU A 23 -70.10 16.75 11.73
N ARG A 24 -69.97 17.50 10.63
CA ARG A 24 -70.68 18.66 10.02
C ARG A 24 -69.77 19.85 9.77
N LEU A 25 -69.40 20.13 8.54
CA LEU A 25 -70.09 20.83 7.42
C LEU A 25 -70.66 22.19 7.80
N VAL A 26 -70.11 23.30 7.30
CA VAL A 26 -70.83 24.44 6.79
C VAL A 26 -70.02 25.17 5.70
N VAL A 27 -70.67 25.42 4.61
CA VAL A 27 -70.33 26.17 3.39
C VAL A 27 -70.63 27.66 3.59
N ALA A 28 -69.85 28.55 3.03
CA ALA A 28 -70.35 29.80 2.46
C ALA A 28 -69.33 30.48 1.53
N CYS A 29 -69.79 30.79 0.35
CA CYS A 29 -69.16 31.53 -0.74
C CYS A 29 -68.82 32.99 -0.41
N CYS A 30 -67.84 33.56 -1.09
CA CYS A 30 -68.02 34.73 -1.94
C CYS A 30 -66.78 35.03 -2.77
N ALA A 31 -66.98 35.20 -4.04
CA ALA A 31 -66.03 35.59 -5.06
C ALA A 31 -65.73 37.09 -5.03
N ILE A 32 -64.51 37.49 -5.35
CA ILE A 32 -64.19 38.69 -6.15
C ILE A 32 -62.82 38.50 -6.80
N ALA A 33 -62.75 38.70 -8.10
CA ALA A 33 -61.62 38.62 -8.98
C ALA A 33 -60.74 39.87 -8.90
N THR A 34 -59.42 39.73 -8.95
CA THR A 34 -58.51 40.67 -9.64
C THR A 34 -57.25 39.99 -10.11
N LEU A 35 -56.93 40.19 -11.38
CA LEU A 35 -55.71 39.77 -12.08
C LEU A 35 -54.47 40.40 -11.40
N LEU A 36 -53.36 39.63 -11.36
CA LEU A 36 -52.04 40.12 -11.75
C LEU A 36 -50.97 38.98 -11.70
N VAL A 37 -50.39 38.77 -12.85
CA VAL A 37 -48.99 38.36 -13.17
C VAL A 37 -48.47 37.04 -12.53
N ALA A 38 -48.34 36.05 -13.37
CA ALA A 38 -47.60 34.82 -13.17
C ALA A 38 -46.10 35.10 -12.95
N SER A 39 -45.60 34.70 -11.78
CA SER A 39 -44.19 34.33 -11.60
C SER A 39 -44.16 32.85 -11.25
N ALA A 40 -43.91 32.04 -12.23
CA ALA A 40 -43.74 30.58 -12.07
C ALA A 40 -42.41 30.34 -11.32
N CYS A 41 -42.45 30.13 -10.00
CA CYS A 41 -41.40 29.41 -9.28
C CYS A 41 -41.57 27.94 -9.47
N SER A 42 -40.90 27.39 -10.47
CA SER A 42 -40.72 25.97 -10.61
C SER A 42 -39.77 25.49 -9.51
N THR A 43 -40.28 24.82 -8.49
CA THR A 43 -39.47 24.02 -7.58
C THR A 43 -38.95 22.82 -8.36
N LYS A 44 -37.78 23.00 -8.95
CA LYS A 44 -37.00 21.94 -9.55
C LYS A 44 -36.44 21.08 -8.43
N ALA A 45 -36.94 19.85 -8.34
CA ALA A 45 -36.30 18.81 -7.54
C ALA A 45 -34.83 18.74 -7.90
N ASN A 46 -33.98 18.85 -6.88
CA ASN A 46 -32.53 18.80 -7.02
C ASN A 46 -32.12 17.33 -7.27
N ASN A 47 -32.15 16.92 -8.53
CA ASN A 47 -31.41 15.76 -8.97
C ASN A 47 -29.94 16.22 -9.06
N ASN A 48 -29.14 15.88 -8.07
CA ASN A 48 -27.69 15.96 -8.14
C ASN A 48 -27.15 14.93 -9.14
N ASN A 49 -27.34 15.22 -10.42
CA ASN A 49 -26.45 14.71 -11.44
C ASN A 49 -25.28 15.69 -11.52
N SER A 50 -24.12 15.27 -11.04
CA SER A 50 -22.86 15.98 -11.18
C SER A 50 -22.41 15.98 -12.65
N SER A 51 -23.05 16.83 -13.46
CA SER A 51 -22.52 17.21 -14.77
C SER A 51 -21.39 18.19 -14.52
N GLY A 52 -20.17 17.85 -14.98
CA GLY A 52 -18.99 18.68 -14.86
C GLY A 52 -19.29 20.12 -15.28
N LYS A 53 -19.06 21.09 -14.38
CA LYS A 53 -19.04 22.51 -14.72
C LYS A 53 -17.90 22.73 -15.70
N SER A 54 -18.20 22.91 -16.99
CA SER A 54 -17.26 23.48 -17.93
C SER A 54 -17.03 24.95 -17.53
N GLY A 55 -15.94 25.19 -16.81
CA GLY A 55 -15.47 26.54 -16.52
C GLY A 55 -14.97 27.21 -17.80
N GLY A 56 -14.88 28.54 -17.81
CA GLY A 56 -14.35 29.35 -18.90
C GLY A 56 -12.93 28.94 -19.31
N PRO A 57 -12.35 29.54 -20.36
CA PRO A 57 -11.14 29.08 -21.04
C PRO A 57 -9.87 28.91 -20.17
N ASN A 58 -9.92 29.21 -18.86
CA ASN A 58 -8.82 29.05 -17.90
C ASN A 58 -9.21 28.23 -16.65
N SER A 59 -10.32 27.47 -16.65
CA SER A 59 -10.71 26.69 -15.49
C SER A 59 -10.25 25.22 -15.64
N VAL A 60 -9.61 24.72 -14.58
CA VAL A 60 -9.23 23.30 -14.48
C VAL A 60 -10.50 22.46 -14.37
N LYS A 61 -10.65 21.47 -15.24
CA LYS A 61 -11.74 20.49 -15.21
C LYS A 61 -11.60 19.61 -13.95
N THR A 62 -12.69 19.36 -13.26
CA THR A 62 -12.72 18.59 -12.00
C THR A 62 -13.91 17.63 -11.97
N ASP A 63 -13.78 16.54 -11.21
CA ASP A 63 -14.87 15.60 -10.90
C ASP A 63 -14.75 15.06 -9.46
N ILE A 64 -14.87 13.76 -9.28
CA ILE A 64 -14.84 13.06 -7.98
C ILE A 64 -13.63 13.49 -7.14
N GLY A 65 -13.88 13.84 -5.88
CA GLY A 65 -12.83 14.15 -4.89
C GLY A 65 -12.17 15.52 -5.05
N VAL A 66 -12.53 16.33 -6.08
CA VAL A 66 -11.92 17.63 -6.33
C VAL A 66 -12.94 18.75 -6.24
N THR A 67 -12.66 19.76 -5.41
CA THR A 67 -13.46 20.98 -5.25
C THR A 67 -12.67 22.20 -5.75
N ASP A 68 -13.23 23.39 -5.62
CA ASP A 68 -12.53 24.64 -5.96
C ASP A 68 -11.30 24.92 -5.07
N SER A 69 -11.26 24.34 -3.87
CA SER A 69 -10.22 24.59 -2.87
C SER A 69 -9.48 23.35 -2.36
N THR A 70 -9.96 22.14 -2.66
CA THR A 70 -9.38 20.91 -2.14
C THR A 70 -9.27 19.80 -3.19
N ILE A 71 -8.27 18.96 -3.05
CA ILE A 71 -8.13 17.64 -3.67
C ILE A 71 -8.14 16.63 -2.52
N ASN A 72 -9.14 15.72 -2.51
CA ASN A 72 -9.24 14.67 -1.51
C ASN A 72 -8.59 13.40 -2.05
N LEU A 73 -7.66 12.84 -1.30
CA LEU A 73 -6.97 11.58 -1.60
C LEU A 73 -7.27 10.54 -0.52
N GLY A 74 -7.40 9.29 -0.94
CA GLY A 74 -7.59 8.15 -0.04
C GLY A 74 -6.26 7.59 0.46
N ILE A 75 -6.25 7.19 1.72
CA ILE A 75 -5.24 6.33 2.34
C ILE A 75 -6.01 5.17 2.97
N LEU A 76 -5.90 4.00 2.37
CA LEU A 76 -6.42 2.74 2.89
C LEU A 76 -5.23 1.88 3.28
N THR A 77 -5.08 1.61 4.58
CA THR A 77 -3.82 1.13 5.12
C THR A 77 -4.01 0.24 6.34
N ASP A 78 -2.99 -0.51 6.68
CA ASP A 78 -2.92 -1.29 7.91
C ASP A 78 -2.33 -0.44 9.04
N LEU A 79 -3.13 -0.12 10.06
CA LEU A 79 -2.69 0.56 11.28
C LEU A 79 -2.79 -0.34 12.51
N SER A 80 -3.39 -1.52 12.40
CA SER A 80 -3.68 -2.42 13.54
C SER A 80 -3.32 -3.88 13.31
N GLY A 81 -2.97 -4.28 12.07
CA GLY A 81 -2.66 -5.65 11.67
C GLY A 81 -1.17 -5.97 11.63
N VAL A 82 -0.82 -6.95 10.80
CA VAL A 82 0.54 -7.55 10.73
C VAL A 82 1.60 -6.63 10.13
N PHE A 83 1.21 -5.59 9.37
CA PHE A 83 2.09 -4.57 8.81
C PHE A 83 1.83 -3.17 9.39
N ALA A 84 1.19 -3.05 10.54
CA ALA A 84 0.82 -1.77 11.15
C ALA A 84 1.99 -0.80 11.32
N VAL A 85 3.18 -1.30 11.65
CA VAL A 85 4.39 -0.47 11.77
C VAL A 85 4.76 0.16 10.44
N LEU A 86 4.68 -0.58 9.33
CA LEU A 86 4.93 -0.08 7.99
C LEU A 86 3.83 0.91 7.57
N GLY A 87 2.56 0.52 7.70
CA GLY A 87 1.41 1.35 7.33
C GLY A 87 1.41 2.70 8.01
N LYS A 88 1.65 2.73 9.34
CA LYS A 88 1.78 3.97 10.11
C LYS A 88 2.92 4.86 9.58
N SER A 89 4.07 4.28 9.33
CA SER A 89 5.26 5.04 8.91
C SER A 89 5.11 5.62 7.50
N VAL A 90 4.55 4.87 6.57
CA VAL A 90 4.23 5.33 5.20
C VAL A 90 3.23 6.49 5.26
N THR A 91 2.14 6.32 6.01
CA THR A 91 1.12 7.38 6.21
C THR A 91 1.71 8.65 6.82
N GLN A 92 2.59 8.53 7.82
CA GLN A 92 3.26 9.69 8.43
C GLN A 92 4.21 10.38 7.44
N GLY A 93 4.90 9.63 6.58
CA GLY A 93 5.73 10.17 5.49
C GLY A 93 4.90 11.01 4.51
N ALA A 94 3.78 10.47 4.05
CA ALA A 94 2.84 11.17 3.17
C ALA A 94 2.24 12.43 3.83
N GLN A 95 1.80 12.34 5.07
CA GLN A 95 1.30 13.49 5.85
C GLN A 95 2.35 14.60 6.00
N LEU A 96 3.62 14.22 6.16
CA LEU A 96 4.72 15.18 6.25
C LEU A 96 4.89 15.95 4.94
N TYR A 97 4.92 15.24 3.82
CA TYR A 97 5.04 15.81 2.49
C TYR A 97 3.88 16.75 2.15
N PHE A 98 2.64 16.28 2.30
CA PHE A 98 1.46 17.09 1.95
C PHE A 98 1.26 18.28 2.87
N ALA A 99 1.67 18.20 4.13
CA ALA A 99 1.65 19.37 5.01
C ALA A 99 2.57 20.49 4.48
N ASP A 100 3.75 20.14 3.98
CA ASP A 100 4.68 21.12 3.39
C ASP A 100 4.20 21.62 2.02
N LEU A 101 3.65 20.75 1.19
CA LEU A 101 3.04 21.12 -0.08
C LEU A 101 1.90 22.11 0.11
N ASN A 102 1.04 21.84 1.08
CA ASN A 102 -0.11 22.68 1.42
C ASN A 102 0.30 24.07 1.90
N LYS A 103 1.36 24.20 2.72
CA LYS A 103 1.92 25.50 3.11
C LYS A 103 2.40 26.34 1.92
N LYS A 104 2.80 25.66 0.81
CA LYS A 104 3.23 26.30 -0.45
C LYS A 104 2.07 26.58 -1.41
N GLY A 105 0.82 26.33 -1.00
CA GLY A 105 -0.38 26.60 -1.80
C GLY A 105 -1.01 25.37 -2.45
N GLY A 106 -0.49 24.17 -2.19
CA GLY A 106 -1.03 22.90 -2.72
C GLY A 106 -0.79 22.71 -4.22
N VAL A 107 -1.74 22.05 -4.91
CA VAL A 107 -1.70 21.83 -6.37
C VAL A 107 -2.86 22.57 -7.04
N CYS A 108 -2.63 23.29 -8.11
CA CYS A 108 -3.66 24.12 -8.76
C CYS A 108 -4.40 25.05 -7.79
N LYS A 109 -3.71 25.61 -6.79
CA LYS A 109 -4.29 26.42 -5.68
C LYS A 109 -5.29 25.65 -4.81
N ARG A 110 -5.22 24.33 -4.79
CA ARG A 110 -6.05 23.42 -3.97
C ARG A 110 -5.21 22.73 -2.92
N GLN A 111 -5.73 22.69 -1.70
CA GLN A 111 -5.10 21.97 -0.58
C GLN A 111 -5.35 20.45 -0.73
N ILE A 112 -4.34 19.65 -0.48
CA ILE A 112 -4.50 18.19 -0.41
C ILE A 112 -5.10 17.82 0.94
N LYS A 113 -6.17 17.04 0.93
CA LYS A 113 -6.79 16.43 2.12
C LYS A 113 -6.70 14.92 2.04
N LEU A 114 -6.27 14.30 3.14
CA LEU A 114 -6.14 12.85 3.24
C LEU A 114 -7.33 12.27 4.02
N ASN A 115 -8.04 11.32 3.42
CA ASN A 115 -9.00 10.46 4.09
C ASN A 115 -8.29 9.15 4.42
N ILE A 116 -8.04 8.91 5.72
CA ILE A 116 -7.22 7.79 6.21
C ILE A 116 -8.14 6.78 6.88
N GLN A 117 -8.08 5.53 6.42
CA GLN A 117 -8.86 4.41 6.98
C GLN A 117 -7.97 3.20 7.24
N ASP A 118 -8.26 2.52 8.35
CA ASP A 118 -7.56 1.31 8.80
C ASP A 118 -8.34 0.05 8.38
N ASP A 119 -7.75 -0.78 7.54
CA ASP A 119 -8.31 -2.08 7.16
C ASP A 119 -7.79 -3.25 8.02
N GLY A 120 -6.70 -3.04 8.79
CA GLY A 120 -6.08 -4.09 9.62
C GLY A 120 -5.51 -5.26 8.82
N TYR A 121 -5.18 -5.04 7.54
CA TYR A 121 -4.74 -6.06 6.59
C TYR A 121 -5.82 -7.12 6.28
N ASP A 122 -7.10 -6.78 6.46
CA ASP A 122 -8.26 -7.64 6.16
C ASP A 122 -8.86 -7.28 4.81
N VAL A 123 -8.83 -8.23 3.86
CA VAL A 123 -9.31 -8.03 2.48
C VAL A 123 -10.79 -7.68 2.43
N GLN A 124 -11.64 -8.33 3.24
CA GLN A 124 -13.08 -8.09 3.20
C GLN A 124 -13.42 -6.71 3.75
N LYS A 125 -12.76 -6.32 4.85
CA LYS A 125 -12.89 -4.98 5.42
C LYS A 125 -12.39 -3.91 4.45
N ALA A 126 -11.24 -4.15 3.79
CA ALA A 126 -10.67 -3.23 2.81
C ALA A 126 -11.59 -2.99 1.61
N VAL A 127 -12.24 -4.05 1.08
CA VAL A 127 -13.21 -3.92 -0.03
C VAL A 127 -14.40 -3.06 0.37
N GLY A 128 -14.94 -3.24 1.58
CA GLY A 128 -16.02 -2.40 2.10
C GLY A 128 -15.62 -0.93 2.25
N ILE A 129 -14.46 -0.69 2.88
CA ILE A 129 -13.94 0.67 3.07
C ILE A 129 -13.63 1.36 1.73
N TYR A 130 -13.05 0.63 0.77
CA TYR A 130 -12.80 1.17 -0.57
C TYR A 130 -14.09 1.65 -1.24
N ALA A 131 -15.17 0.85 -1.18
CA ALA A 131 -16.46 1.20 -1.76
C ALA A 131 -17.04 2.49 -1.14
N ASP A 132 -16.84 2.72 0.15
CA ASP A 132 -17.27 3.93 0.85
C ASP A 132 -16.38 5.15 0.52
N MET A 133 -15.09 4.94 0.30
CA MET A 133 -14.11 6.01 0.04
C MET A 133 -14.11 6.45 -1.42
N ALA A 134 -14.17 5.50 -2.36
CA ALA A 134 -13.97 5.76 -3.79
C ALA A 134 -14.89 6.86 -4.37
N PRO A 135 -16.17 7.01 -3.97
CA PRO A 135 -17.02 8.11 -4.44
C PRO A 135 -16.61 9.50 -3.96
N ASN A 136 -15.68 9.62 -3.00
CA ASN A 136 -15.34 10.87 -2.31
C ASN A 136 -13.88 11.32 -2.52
N VAL A 137 -13.04 10.52 -3.17
CA VAL A 137 -11.62 10.80 -3.38
C VAL A 137 -11.27 10.77 -4.87
N LEU A 138 -10.31 11.58 -5.29
CA LEU A 138 -9.80 11.57 -6.67
C LEU A 138 -9.11 10.23 -7.00
N GLY A 139 -8.36 9.70 -6.06
CA GLY A 139 -7.64 8.45 -6.13
C GLY A 139 -7.03 8.09 -4.77
N PHE A 140 -6.21 7.07 -4.74
CA PHE A 140 -5.59 6.57 -3.52
C PHE A 140 -4.08 6.84 -3.53
N GLU A 141 -3.63 7.70 -2.65
CA GLU A 141 -2.20 7.96 -2.47
C GLU A 141 -1.51 6.77 -1.78
N GLN A 142 -2.28 6.00 -1.01
CA GLN A 142 -1.79 4.79 -0.35
C GLN A 142 -2.89 3.73 -0.33
N LEU A 143 -2.58 2.53 -0.85
CA LEU A 143 -3.44 1.35 -0.74
C LEU A 143 -2.55 0.16 -0.36
N LEU A 144 -2.53 -0.16 0.96
CA LEU A 144 -1.58 -1.12 1.51
C LEU A 144 -2.09 -2.56 1.44
N GLY A 145 -1.20 -3.44 0.99
CA GLY A 145 -1.40 -4.89 1.02
C GLY A 145 -1.59 -5.53 -0.35
N SER A 146 -0.74 -6.49 -0.70
CA SER A 146 -0.80 -7.18 -2.00
C SER A 146 -2.12 -7.94 -2.20
N PRO A 147 -2.66 -8.70 -1.22
CA PRO A 147 -3.95 -9.35 -1.39
C PRO A 147 -5.11 -8.35 -1.50
N ILE A 148 -5.00 -7.18 -0.87
CA ILE A 148 -5.99 -6.10 -0.95
C ILE A 148 -5.97 -5.47 -2.34
N ASN A 149 -4.77 -5.13 -2.87
CA ASN A 149 -4.62 -4.60 -4.22
C ASN A 149 -5.10 -5.58 -5.29
N ALA A 150 -4.84 -6.88 -5.12
CA ALA A 150 -5.35 -7.91 -6.02
C ALA A 150 -6.88 -8.02 -5.99
N ALA A 151 -7.49 -8.00 -4.81
CA ALA A 151 -8.94 -8.03 -4.65
C ALA A 151 -9.63 -6.77 -5.23
N LEU A 152 -8.97 -5.61 -5.15
CA LEU A 152 -9.49 -4.33 -5.62
C LEU A 152 -9.11 -3.99 -7.06
N LYS A 153 -8.31 -4.83 -7.74
CA LYS A 153 -7.80 -4.58 -9.09
C LYS A 153 -8.89 -4.13 -10.06
N GLN A 154 -9.99 -4.88 -10.13
CA GLN A 154 -11.12 -4.59 -11.01
C GLN A 154 -11.87 -3.31 -10.61
N ASN A 155 -12.00 -3.03 -9.31
CA ASN A 155 -12.63 -1.80 -8.81
C ASN A 155 -11.80 -0.57 -9.19
N ILE A 156 -10.48 -0.61 -8.96
CA ILE A 156 -9.55 0.47 -9.32
C ILE A 156 -9.59 0.76 -10.81
N GLU A 157 -9.65 -0.29 -11.64
CA GLU A 157 -9.72 -0.17 -13.09
C GLU A 157 -11.05 0.44 -13.55
N THR A 158 -12.17 -0.07 -13.03
CA THR A 158 -13.53 0.41 -13.36
C THR A 158 -13.73 1.86 -12.92
N ASP A 159 -13.30 2.19 -11.71
CA ASP A 159 -13.41 3.53 -11.14
C ASP A 159 -12.38 4.51 -11.71
N LYS A 160 -11.36 4.01 -12.42
CA LYS A 160 -10.18 4.76 -12.88
C LYS A 160 -9.51 5.53 -11.74
N ALA A 161 -9.53 4.96 -10.55
CA ALA A 161 -8.97 5.57 -9.36
C ALA A 161 -7.44 5.47 -9.40
N PHE A 162 -6.75 6.55 -9.75
CA PHE A 162 -5.29 6.58 -9.76
C PHE A 162 -4.73 6.24 -8.38
N THR A 163 -3.92 5.20 -8.29
CA THR A 163 -3.53 4.58 -7.03
C THR A 163 -2.02 4.36 -6.93
N ILE A 164 -1.42 4.70 -5.78
CA ILE A 164 -0.12 4.17 -5.38
C ILE A 164 -0.36 2.96 -4.47
N PRO A 165 -0.11 1.74 -4.95
CA PRO A 165 -0.15 0.57 -4.09
C PRO A 165 1.05 0.54 -3.15
N VAL A 166 0.83 0.27 -1.85
CA VAL A 166 1.88 -0.20 -0.94
C VAL A 166 1.90 -1.72 -1.07
N SER A 167 2.21 -2.12 -2.27
CA SER A 167 2.38 -3.47 -2.77
C SER A 167 3.31 -3.41 -3.98
N TRP A 168 4.29 -4.24 -4.00
CA TRP A 168 5.27 -4.33 -5.08
C TRP A 168 5.17 -5.69 -5.79
N ALA A 169 3.95 -6.25 -5.84
CA ALA A 169 3.70 -7.47 -6.60
C ALA A 169 3.66 -7.15 -8.10
N SER A 170 4.39 -7.90 -8.90
CA SER A 170 4.43 -7.70 -10.35
C SER A 170 3.06 -7.93 -11.04
N THR A 171 2.14 -8.65 -10.38
CA THR A 171 0.78 -8.94 -10.86
C THR A 171 -0.12 -7.71 -11.03
N ILE A 172 0.27 -6.56 -10.47
CA ILE A 172 -0.53 -5.33 -10.55
C ILE A 172 0.08 -4.27 -11.48
N LEU A 173 1.20 -4.58 -12.17
CA LEU A 173 1.86 -3.69 -13.13
C LEU A 173 1.02 -3.42 -14.40
N ASP A 174 0.13 -4.33 -14.74
CA ASP A 174 -0.73 -4.24 -15.92
C ASP A 174 -1.94 -3.31 -15.74
N ASN A 175 -2.25 -2.86 -14.51
CA ASN A 175 -3.33 -1.91 -14.27
C ASN A 175 -2.87 -0.49 -14.59
N PRO A 176 -3.47 0.19 -15.59
CA PRO A 176 -3.03 1.52 -16.04
C PRO A 176 -3.29 2.64 -15.01
N ASN A 177 -4.00 2.36 -13.93
CA ASN A 177 -4.26 3.30 -12.84
C ASN A 177 -3.32 3.10 -11.65
N ASN A 178 -2.47 2.06 -11.67
CA ASN A 178 -1.50 1.80 -10.61
C ASN A 178 -0.14 2.42 -10.95
N MET A 179 0.42 3.18 -10.02
CA MET A 179 1.78 3.66 -10.06
C MET A 179 2.60 2.94 -8.97
N ILE A 180 3.32 1.87 -9.34
CA ILE A 180 4.24 1.20 -8.41
C ILE A 180 5.46 2.08 -8.22
N VAL A 181 5.71 2.51 -6.98
CA VAL A 181 6.83 3.37 -6.61
C VAL A 181 7.97 2.50 -6.08
N GLY A 182 8.98 2.28 -6.93
CA GLY A 182 10.09 1.37 -6.67
C GLY A 182 10.12 0.18 -7.63
N THR A 183 10.77 -0.92 -7.22
CA THR A 183 10.79 -2.18 -7.96
C THR A 183 9.82 -3.21 -7.39
N THR A 184 9.70 -4.37 -8.03
CA THR A 184 8.81 -5.46 -7.60
C THR A 184 9.52 -6.46 -6.69
N TYR A 185 8.77 -7.23 -5.91
CA TYR A 185 9.31 -8.20 -4.94
C TYR A 185 10.16 -9.30 -5.61
N ASP A 186 9.77 -9.75 -6.79
CA ASP A 186 10.55 -10.71 -7.57
C ASP A 186 11.93 -10.15 -7.94
N ILE A 187 12.01 -8.88 -8.35
CA ILE A 187 13.27 -8.20 -8.67
C ILE A 187 14.10 -7.94 -7.41
N GLU A 188 13.48 -7.60 -6.28
CA GLU A 188 14.19 -7.51 -4.98
C GLU A 188 14.87 -8.83 -4.64
N MET A 189 14.14 -9.96 -4.77
CA MET A 189 14.70 -11.29 -4.52
C MET A 189 15.83 -11.65 -5.48
N ILE A 190 15.67 -11.36 -6.78
CA ILE A 190 16.71 -11.62 -7.78
C ILE A 190 18.00 -10.88 -7.42
N ASN A 191 17.92 -9.57 -7.15
CA ASN A 191 19.08 -8.76 -6.76
C ASN A 191 19.71 -9.24 -5.45
N GLY A 192 18.87 -9.58 -4.46
CA GLY A 192 19.34 -10.06 -3.17
C GLY A 192 20.03 -11.42 -3.24
N ILE A 193 19.53 -12.36 -4.04
CA ILE A 193 20.18 -13.66 -4.26
C ILE A 193 21.50 -13.47 -5.02
N GLN A 194 21.53 -12.58 -6.04
CA GLN A 194 22.78 -12.25 -6.72
C GLN A 194 23.80 -11.65 -5.74
N PHE A 195 23.36 -10.75 -4.85
CA PHE A 195 24.23 -10.21 -3.80
C PHE A 195 24.84 -11.32 -2.92
N LEU A 196 24.06 -12.31 -2.50
CA LEU A 196 24.58 -13.41 -1.68
C LEU A 196 25.63 -14.25 -2.44
N VAL A 197 25.48 -14.41 -3.75
CA VAL A 197 26.48 -15.09 -4.61
C VAL A 197 27.74 -14.23 -4.73
N ASP A 198 27.60 -12.92 -5.02
CA ASP A 198 28.72 -11.98 -5.14
C ASP A 198 29.54 -11.89 -3.86
N GLN A 199 28.87 -11.96 -2.69
CA GLN A 199 29.48 -12.00 -1.37
C GLN A 199 30.02 -13.39 -0.99
N LYS A 200 29.97 -14.38 -1.91
CA LYS A 200 30.44 -15.77 -1.69
C LYS A 200 29.77 -16.47 -0.51
N LYS A 201 28.54 -16.06 -0.15
CA LYS A 201 27.75 -16.68 0.92
C LYS A 201 27.06 -17.96 0.43
N ILE A 202 26.75 -17.99 -0.86
CA ILE A 202 26.21 -19.14 -1.60
C ILE A 202 26.88 -19.25 -2.96
N LYS A 203 26.83 -20.44 -3.57
CA LYS A 203 27.43 -20.73 -4.89
C LYS A 203 26.60 -21.76 -5.65
N ALA A 204 26.84 -21.89 -6.95
CA ALA A 204 26.22 -22.91 -7.78
C ALA A 204 26.32 -24.32 -7.15
N GLY A 205 25.22 -25.07 -7.18
CA GLY A 205 25.07 -26.38 -6.53
C GLY A 205 24.48 -26.32 -5.13
N ASP A 206 24.55 -25.17 -4.44
CA ASP A 206 23.97 -25.02 -3.11
C ASP A 206 22.42 -25.09 -3.14
N THR A 207 21.83 -25.54 -2.03
CA THR A 207 20.39 -25.47 -1.79
C THR A 207 20.07 -24.20 -1.01
N ILE A 208 19.06 -23.44 -1.45
CA ILE A 208 18.50 -22.29 -0.74
C ILE A 208 17.04 -22.58 -0.36
N GLY A 209 16.61 -22.09 0.80
CA GLY A 209 15.22 -22.14 1.23
C GLY A 209 14.48 -20.85 0.88
N HIS A 210 13.14 -20.88 0.76
CA HIS A 210 12.31 -19.70 0.73
C HIS A 210 11.06 -19.92 1.57
N ILE A 211 10.91 -19.16 2.66
CA ILE A 211 9.69 -19.11 3.46
C ILE A 211 8.89 -17.91 2.95
N TYR A 212 7.66 -18.16 2.48
CA TYR A 212 6.86 -17.13 1.83
C TYR A 212 5.37 -17.23 2.19
N LEU A 213 4.73 -16.07 2.29
CA LEU A 213 3.29 -15.99 2.52
C LEU A 213 2.52 -16.56 1.33
N GLU A 214 1.38 -17.18 1.61
CA GLU A 214 0.38 -17.43 0.57
C GLU A 214 -0.19 -16.11 0.02
N GLY A 215 -0.54 -16.08 -1.27
CA GLY A 215 -1.03 -14.89 -1.97
C GLY A 215 0.08 -14.07 -2.63
N GLU A 216 -0.32 -12.93 -3.20
CA GLU A 216 0.45 -12.18 -4.20
C GLU A 216 1.80 -11.71 -3.70
N TYR A 217 1.91 -11.30 -2.42
CA TYR A 217 3.18 -10.87 -1.84
C TYR A 217 4.21 -12.00 -1.84
N GLY A 218 3.85 -13.13 -1.23
CA GLY A 218 4.77 -14.24 -1.06
C GLY A 218 5.09 -14.95 -2.37
N GLU A 219 4.07 -15.18 -3.20
CA GLU A 219 4.22 -15.87 -4.49
C GLU A 219 5.12 -15.05 -5.45
N ASP A 220 5.01 -13.72 -5.45
CA ASP A 220 5.81 -12.85 -6.31
C ASP A 220 7.30 -12.90 -5.93
N GLY A 221 7.64 -12.77 -4.64
CA GLY A 221 9.03 -12.95 -4.17
C GLY A 221 9.56 -14.35 -4.47
N TYR A 222 8.71 -15.37 -4.34
CA TYR A 222 9.09 -16.76 -4.68
C TYR A 222 9.34 -16.96 -6.18
N LEU A 223 8.62 -16.26 -7.07
CA LEU A 223 8.91 -16.24 -8.51
C LEU A 223 10.31 -15.68 -8.79
N GLY A 224 10.70 -14.59 -8.16
CA GLY A 224 12.05 -14.05 -8.25
C GLY A 224 13.11 -15.07 -7.82
N SER A 225 12.89 -15.76 -6.70
CA SER A 225 13.78 -16.81 -6.22
C SER A 225 13.89 -17.98 -7.18
N LYS A 226 12.78 -18.42 -7.80
CA LYS A 226 12.79 -19.48 -8.84
C LYS A 226 13.65 -19.09 -10.03
N PHE A 227 13.48 -17.86 -10.51
CA PHE A 227 14.26 -17.35 -11.63
C PHE A 227 15.74 -17.29 -11.30
N ALA A 228 16.11 -16.66 -10.18
CA ALA A 228 17.49 -16.54 -9.74
C ALA A 228 18.14 -17.91 -9.51
N ALA A 229 17.47 -18.82 -8.82
CA ALA A 229 17.98 -20.16 -8.56
C ALA A 229 18.27 -20.92 -9.86
N LYS A 230 17.35 -20.87 -10.83
CA LYS A 230 17.53 -21.50 -12.16
C LYS A 230 18.74 -20.93 -12.90
N LYS A 231 18.91 -19.60 -12.89
CA LYS A 231 19.99 -18.92 -13.62
C LYS A 231 21.36 -19.13 -12.97
N LEU A 232 21.40 -19.18 -11.64
CA LEU A 232 22.64 -19.29 -10.85
C LEU A 232 23.02 -20.73 -10.51
N GLY A 233 22.26 -21.73 -10.98
CA GLY A 233 22.53 -23.14 -10.72
C GLY A 233 22.30 -23.55 -9.26
N LEU A 234 21.38 -22.88 -8.55
CA LEU A 234 21.00 -23.19 -7.17
C LEU A 234 19.81 -24.15 -7.16
N LYS A 235 19.67 -24.91 -6.07
CA LYS A 235 18.46 -25.69 -5.76
C LYS A 235 17.57 -24.86 -4.85
N LEU A 236 16.26 -24.83 -5.10
CA LEU A 236 15.28 -24.02 -4.32
C LEU A 236 14.27 -24.94 -3.64
N VAL A 237 14.09 -24.77 -2.32
CA VAL A 237 13.07 -25.42 -1.51
C VAL A 237 12.13 -24.36 -0.94
N GLY A 238 10.85 -24.41 -1.32
CA GLY A 238 9.82 -23.45 -0.86
C GLY A 238 9.07 -23.97 0.37
N GLN A 239 8.76 -23.07 1.30
CA GLN A 239 7.94 -23.30 2.48
C GLN A 239 6.86 -22.22 2.55
N LYS A 240 5.63 -22.57 2.15
CA LYS A 240 4.48 -21.66 2.19
C LYS A 240 3.90 -21.56 3.59
N ILE A 241 3.54 -20.33 4.01
CA ILE A 241 2.94 -20.04 5.33
C ILE A 241 1.76 -19.07 5.19
N THR A 242 0.91 -19.01 6.20
CA THR A 242 -0.19 -18.03 6.28
C THR A 242 0.28 -16.72 6.92
N ALA A 243 -0.39 -15.60 6.64
CA ALA A 243 -0.06 -14.30 7.24
C ALA A 243 -0.26 -14.28 8.77
N THR A 244 -1.14 -15.12 9.30
CA THR A 244 -1.44 -15.23 10.73
C THR A 244 -0.49 -16.15 11.51
N ALA A 245 0.36 -16.93 10.83
CA ALA A 245 1.39 -17.73 11.49
C ALA A 245 2.39 -16.81 12.19
N THR A 246 2.65 -17.05 13.47
CA THR A 246 3.63 -16.27 14.27
C THR A 246 4.94 -17.01 14.50
N ASP A 247 4.96 -18.32 14.24
CA ASP A 247 6.10 -19.21 14.42
C ASP A 247 6.41 -19.98 13.13
N VAL A 248 7.68 -20.06 12.77
CA VAL A 248 8.16 -20.78 11.58
C VAL A 248 9.22 -21.85 11.92
N THR A 249 9.18 -22.36 13.15
CA THR A 249 10.12 -23.38 13.63
C THR A 249 10.11 -24.65 12.76
N SER A 250 8.92 -25.10 12.35
CA SER A 250 8.78 -26.28 11.50
C SER A 250 9.41 -26.08 10.12
N GLN A 251 9.22 -24.89 9.52
CA GLN A 251 9.78 -24.56 8.22
C GLN A 251 11.32 -24.47 8.28
N ILE A 252 11.86 -23.78 9.29
CA ILE A 252 13.32 -23.68 9.47
C ILE A 252 13.94 -25.07 9.71
N THR A 253 13.28 -25.92 10.53
CA THR A 253 13.74 -27.30 10.77
C THR A 253 13.72 -28.13 9.49
N ALA A 254 12.67 -28.04 8.69
CA ALA A 254 12.59 -28.71 7.41
C ALA A 254 13.71 -28.25 6.47
N LEU A 255 13.94 -26.94 6.35
CA LEU A 255 15.02 -26.39 5.51
C LEU A 255 16.42 -26.79 5.99
N LYS A 256 16.62 -26.91 7.32
CA LYS A 256 17.87 -27.45 7.88
C LYS A 256 18.12 -28.87 7.41
N ASN A 257 17.10 -29.74 7.39
CA ASN A 257 17.20 -31.12 6.93
C ASN A 257 17.51 -31.21 5.43
N GLU A 258 17.09 -30.22 4.64
CA GLU A 258 17.43 -30.06 3.21
C GLU A 258 18.87 -29.52 2.99
N GLY A 259 19.56 -29.16 4.06
CA GLY A 259 20.93 -28.67 4.01
C GLY A 259 21.11 -27.30 3.37
N VAL A 260 20.11 -26.41 3.51
CA VAL A 260 20.14 -25.08 2.91
C VAL A 260 21.34 -24.25 3.37
N LYS A 261 21.84 -23.38 2.48
CA LYS A 261 22.96 -22.45 2.72
C LYS A 261 22.54 -21.01 2.87
N ALA A 262 21.30 -20.68 2.54
CA ALA A 262 20.64 -19.40 2.81
C ALA A 262 19.13 -19.59 2.81
N ILE A 263 18.39 -18.68 3.44
CA ILE A 263 16.92 -18.70 3.48
C ILE A 263 16.41 -17.33 3.02
N MET A 264 15.58 -17.36 1.97
CA MET A 264 14.83 -16.21 1.49
C MET A 264 13.55 -16.05 2.31
N LEU A 265 13.13 -14.81 2.53
CA LEU A 265 11.95 -14.47 3.33
C LEU A 265 11.07 -13.49 2.55
N THR A 266 9.84 -13.88 2.22
CA THR A 266 8.77 -12.98 1.81
C THR A 266 7.64 -13.13 2.82
N ALA A 267 7.82 -12.52 3.99
CA ALA A 267 7.12 -12.83 5.24
C ALA A 267 6.83 -11.54 6.03
N THR A 268 6.07 -11.66 7.13
CA THR A 268 5.85 -10.54 8.06
C THR A 268 7.08 -10.31 8.96
N PRO A 269 7.22 -9.13 9.59
CA PRO A 269 8.27 -8.87 10.56
C PRO A 269 8.33 -9.89 11.71
N THR A 270 7.17 -10.30 12.24
CA THR A 270 7.08 -11.30 13.31
C THR A 270 7.62 -12.67 12.87
N GLN A 271 7.27 -13.12 11.68
CA GLN A 271 7.77 -14.38 11.11
C GLN A 271 9.26 -14.32 10.82
N THR A 272 9.77 -13.16 10.39
CA THR A 272 11.21 -12.93 10.18
C THR A 272 11.98 -13.01 11.48
N ALA A 273 11.45 -12.43 12.57
CA ALA A 273 12.04 -12.56 13.90
C ALA A 273 12.07 -14.02 14.37
N SER A 274 10.97 -14.75 14.18
CA SER A 274 10.91 -16.20 14.47
C SER A 274 11.96 -16.97 13.65
N ALA A 275 12.06 -16.69 12.33
CA ALA A 275 13.04 -17.35 11.47
C ALA A 275 14.48 -17.13 11.95
N ALA A 276 14.85 -15.89 12.28
CA ALA A 276 16.19 -15.56 12.76
C ALA A 276 16.50 -16.21 14.12
N ALA A 277 15.56 -16.18 15.05
CA ALA A 277 15.73 -16.78 16.38
C ALA A 277 15.87 -18.30 16.28
N VAL A 278 15.04 -18.98 15.49
CA VAL A 278 15.10 -20.43 15.31
C VAL A 278 16.39 -20.83 14.58
N ASP A 279 16.74 -20.16 13.47
CA ASP A 279 17.96 -20.42 12.72
C ASP A 279 19.20 -20.39 13.62
N ALA A 280 19.30 -19.36 14.47
CA ALA A 280 20.39 -19.25 15.44
C ALA A 280 20.32 -20.35 16.53
N SER A 281 19.13 -20.61 17.09
CA SER A 281 18.95 -21.53 18.23
C SER A 281 19.27 -22.98 17.89
N ILE A 282 18.95 -23.42 16.66
CA ILE A 282 19.25 -24.78 16.20
C ILE A 282 20.64 -24.90 15.57
N GLY A 283 21.44 -23.83 15.59
CA GLY A 283 22.81 -23.80 15.09
C GLY A 283 22.92 -23.90 13.56
N LEU A 284 21.87 -23.58 12.80
CA LEU A 284 21.94 -23.55 11.33
C LEU A 284 22.80 -22.36 10.88
N ASN A 285 22.56 -21.15 11.40
CA ASN A 285 23.35 -19.92 11.23
C ASN A 285 23.64 -19.54 9.76
N VAL A 286 22.64 -19.67 8.89
CA VAL A 286 22.76 -19.30 7.47
C VAL A 286 22.28 -17.84 7.23
N PRO A 287 22.72 -17.18 6.15
CA PRO A 287 22.17 -15.88 5.78
C PRO A 287 20.67 -15.95 5.53
N LEU A 288 19.94 -14.95 6.06
CA LEU A 288 18.55 -14.66 5.77
C LEU A 288 18.48 -13.46 4.82
N LEU A 289 17.66 -13.53 3.78
CA LEU A 289 17.45 -12.43 2.84
C LEU A 289 15.95 -12.17 2.71
N GLY A 290 15.51 -10.96 2.99
CA GLY A 290 14.10 -10.60 2.89
C GLY A 290 13.83 -9.44 1.95
N ASN A 291 12.59 -9.36 1.45
CA ASN A 291 12.04 -8.20 0.79
C ASN A 291 11.86 -7.04 1.78
N ASN A 292 11.62 -5.86 1.27
CA ASN A 292 11.45 -4.65 2.09
C ASN A 292 10.48 -4.76 3.28
N PRO A 293 9.31 -5.45 3.22
CA PRO A 293 8.37 -5.48 4.33
C PRO A 293 8.74 -6.41 5.49
N VAL A 294 9.78 -7.24 5.35
CA VAL A 294 10.11 -8.26 6.39
C VAL A 294 10.65 -7.68 7.68
N TYR A 295 11.00 -6.39 7.71
CA TYR A 295 11.74 -5.81 8.83
C TYR A 295 11.02 -4.62 9.46
N ALA A 296 11.08 -4.57 10.79
CA ALA A 296 10.70 -3.43 11.61
C ALA A 296 11.76 -3.21 12.69
N PRO A 297 12.21 -1.96 12.98
CA PRO A 297 13.31 -1.70 13.91
C PRO A 297 13.03 -2.14 15.36
N GLN A 298 11.75 -2.23 15.74
CA GLN A 298 11.33 -2.75 17.05
C GLN A 298 11.79 -4.20 17.28
N LEU A 299 12.02 -4.97 16.24
CA LEU A 299 12.52 -6.34 16.34
C LEU A 299 13.91 -6.42 16.94
N LEU A 300 14.73 -5.36 16.86
CA LEU A 300 16.05 -5.30 17.47
C LEU A 300 16.02 -5.25 19.00
N GLU A 301 14.88 -4.88 19.59
CA GLU A 301 14.68 -4.87 21.04
C GLU A 301 14.12 -6.21 21.57
N THR A 302 13.85 -7.16 20.68
CA THR A 302 13.39 -8.51 21.02
C THR A 302 14.56 -9.48 21.22
N ALA A 303 14.27 -10.68 21.72
CA ALA A 303 15.27 -11.76 21.82
C ALA A 303 15.86 -12.17 20.46
N ALA A 304 15.17 -11.90 19.36
CA ALA A 304 15.67 -12.15 18.00
C ALA A 304 16.70 -11.09 17.52
N GLY A 305 16.81 -9.95 18.19
CA GLY A 305 17.67 -8.83 17.78
C GLY A 305 19.11 -9.22 17.42
N PRO A 306 19.84 -9.97 18.28
CA PRO A 306 21.21 -10.41 17.96
C PRO A 306 21.29 -11.30 16.71
N ALA A 307 20.33 -12.21 16.50
CA ALA A 307 20.28 -13.07 15.33
C ALA A 307 19.95 -12.27 14.05
N LEU A 308 18.98 -11.36 14.13
CA LEU A 308 18.63 -10.45 13.03
C LEU A 308 19.84 -9.61 12.60
N THR A 309 20.55 -8.99 13.54
CA THR A 309 21.74 -8.18 13.25
C THR A 309 22.84 -9.01 12.55
N LYS A 310 22.97 -10.28 12.92
CA LYS A 310 24.01 -11.15 12.36
C LYS A 310 23.65 -11.74 11.01
N LEU A 311 22.38 -12.12 10.82
CA LEU A 311 21.96 -13.02 9.74
C LEU A 311 21.12 -12.36 8.66
N LEU A 312 20.30 -11.33 9.00
CA LEU A 312 19.33 -10.77 8.07
C LEU A 312 19.93 -9.74 7.12
N TYR A 313 19.60 -9.84 5.86
CA TYR A 313 19.76 -8.84 4.81
C TYR A 313 18.37 -8.45 4.30
N VAL A 314 18.15 -7.17 4.04
CA VAL A 314 16.88 -6.63 3.53
C VAL A 314 17.15 -5.96 2.18
N ALA A 315 16.43 -6.40 1.15
CA ALA A 315 16.46 -5.81 -0.17
C ALA A 315 15.33 -4.77 -0.28
N ALA A 316 15.65 -3.56 -0.75
CA ALA A 316 14.68 -2.48 -0.93
C ALA A 316 15.10 -1.54 -2.05
N SER A 317 14.13 -0.90 -2.71
CA SER A 317 14.38 0.07 -3.79
C SER A 317 14.22 1.52 -3.33
N TRP A 318 14.56 1.83 -2.08
CA TRP A 318 14.56 3.18 -1.51
C TRP A 318 15.53 3.32 -0.36
N GLN A 319 15.92 4.56 -0.05
CA GLN A 319 16.80 4.84 1.06
C GLN A 319 16.19 4.44 2.40
N PRO A 320 16.94 3.77 3.29
CA PRO A 320 16.50 3.58 4.67
C PRO A 320 16.42 4.94 5.38
N TYR A 321 15.78 4.99 6.54
CA TYR A 321 15.71 6.23 7.34
C TYR A 321 17.11 6.80 7.70
N SER A 322 18.12 5.95 7.78
CA SER A 322 19.53 6.32 7.96
C SER A 322 20.20 6.91 6.69
N GLY A 323 19.50 6.94 5.55
CA GLY A 323 20.05 7.42 4.28
C GLY A 323 20.64 8.83 4.37
N THR A 324 21.67 9.11 3.57
CA THR A 324 22.45 10.36 3.61
C THR A 324 22.26 11.24 2.38
N THR A 325 21.40 10.84 1.43
CA THR A 325 21.05 11.69 0.29
C THR A 325 20.37 13.00 0.76
N PRO A 326 20.41 14.09 -0.04
CA PRO A 326 19.76 15.34 0.35
C PRO A 326 18.28 15.16 0.74
N GLY A 327 17.53 14.42 -0.07
CA GLY A 327 16.11 14.14 0.21
C GLY A 327 15.92 13.32 1.49
N ALA A 328 16.68 12.24 1.69
CA ALA A 328 16.59 11.41 2.90
C ALA A 328 16.92 12.22 4.17
N THR A 329 17.93 13.09 4.10
CA THR A 329 18.31 13.99 5.22
C THR A 329 17.18 14.95 5.55
N LYS A 330 16.60 15.61 4.55
CA LYS A 330 15.46 16.52 4.72
C LYS A 330 14.26 15.82 5.38
N VAL A 331 13.91 14.63 4.90
CA VAL A 331 12.80 13.83 5.47
C VAL A 331 13.09 13.46 6.91
N ARG A 332 14.29 12.98 7.22
CA ARG A 332 14.70 12.61 8.58
C ARG A 332 14.56 13.76 9.55
N ASP A 333 15.06 14.94 9.18
CA ASP A 333 15.06 16.11 10.06
C ASP A 333 13.63 16.60 10.30
N ALA A 334 12.81 16.69 9.25
CA ALA A 334 11.41 17.06 9.34
C ALA A 334 10.57 16.05 10.15
N TYR A 335 10.83 14.75 9.96
CA TYR A 335 10.12 13.71 10.70
C TYR A 335 10.49 13.72 12.19
N SER A 336 11.78 13.81 12.52
CA SER A 336 12.25 13.87 13.91
C SER A 336 11.68 15.09 14.66
N ALA A 337 11.52 16.21 13.97
CA ALA A 337 10.91 17.42 14.56
C ALA A 337 9.41 17.25 14.83
N LYS A 338 8.68 16.57 13.93
CA LYS A 338 7.21 16.41 14.03
C LYS A 338 6.80 15.22 14.90
N TYR A 339 7.58 14.14 14.91
CA TYR A 339 7.28 12.89 15.58
C TYR A 339 8.44 12.44 16.51
N PRO A 340 8.83 13.26 17.53
CA PRO A 340 10.03 13.03 18.32
C PRO A 340 10.02 11.73 19.15
N ASN A 341 8.85 11.17 19.42
CA ASN A 341 8.67 9.96 20.24
C ASN A 341 8.42 8.69 19.39
N GLU A 342 8.39 8.80 18.06
CA GLU A 342 8.17 7.65 17.18
C GLU A 342 9.50 6.97 16.83
N ILE A 343 9.45 5.64 16.69
CA ILE A 343 10.58 4.87 16.16
C ILE A 343 10.47 4.85 14.63
N PRO A 344 11.34 5.60 13.91
CA PRO A 344 11.24 5.68 12.46
C PRO A 344 11.70 4.39 11.80
N ASN A 345 11.23 4.15 10.58
CA ASN A 345 11.72 3.08 9.71
C ASN A 345 11.74 3.53 8.24
N GLY A 346 12.09 2.62 7.32
CA GLY A 346 12.16 2.90 5.88
C GLY A 346 10.84 3.32 5.23
N GLY A 347 9.69 3.03 5.86
CA GLY A 347 8.38 3.47 5.39
C GLY A 347 8.22 5.00 5.40
N VAL A 348 8.91 5.70 6.31
CA VAL A 348 8.85 7.18 6.37
C VAL A 348 9.42 7.84 5.10
N PRO A 349 10.68 7.59 4.69
CA PRO A 349 11.19 8.17 3.45
C PRO A 349 10.44 7.64 2.23
N TRP A 350 10.04 6.36 2.21
CA TRP A 350 9.25 5.85 1.10
C TRP A 350 7.91 6.57 0.95
N GLY A 351 7.12 6.72 2.02
CA GLY A 351 5.83 7.41 1.98
C GLY A 351 5.95 8.89 1.59
N TYR A 352 7.03 9.56 2.03
CA TYR A 352 7.32 10.93 1.58
C TYR A 352 7.64 10.98 0.08
N GLY A 353 8.46 10.05 -0.42
CA GLY A 353 8.81 9.93 -1.83
C GLY A 353 7.62 9.54 -2.71
N ALA A 354 6.75 8.64 -2.23
CA ALA A 354 5.51 8.25 -2.90
C ALA A 354 4.54 9.43 -3.03
N ALA A 355 4.37 10.22 -1.98
CA ALA A 355 3.57 11.44 -2.02
C ALA A 355 4.14 12.49 -2.99
N ALA A 356 5.48 12.59 -3.09
CA ALA A 356 6.13 13.44 -4.09
C ALA A 356 5.84 12.92 -5.51
N ALA A 357 5.92 11.61 -5.72
CA ALA A 357 5.62 10.99 -7.02
C ALA A 357 4.14 11.17 -7.41
N TYR A 358 3.20 10.98 -6.49
CA TYR A 358 1.78 11.27 -6.73
C TYR A 358 1.57 12.74 -7.11
N THR A 359 2.26 13.64 -6.41
CA THR A 359 2.18 15.09 -6.67
C THR A 359 2.71 15.46 -8.05
N ALA A 360 3.75 14.81 -8.56
CA ALA A 360 4.23 15.03 -9.92
C ALA A 360 3.15 14.75 -10.96
N VAL A 361 2.38 13.67 -10.79
CA VAL A 361 1.22 13.36 -11.65
C VAL A 361 0.09 14.37 -11.48
N LEU A 362 -0.22 14.80 -10.25
CA LEU A 362 -1.21 15.86 -9.99
C LEU A 362 -0.82 17.19 -10.64
N GLN A 363 0.45 17.57 -10.57
CA GLN A 363 0.96 18.78 -11.22
C GLN A 363 0.83 18.69 -12.73
N LYS A 364 1.14 17.54 -13.31
CA LYS A 364 0.95 17.30 -14.74
C LYS A 364 -0.52 17.34 -15.17
N ALA A 365 -1.42 16.78 -14.38
CA ALA A 365 -2.87 16.90 -14.58
C ALA A 365 -3.35 18.36 -14.49
N CYS A 366 -2.77 19.13 -13.55
CA CYS A 366 -3.01 20.54 -13.41
C CYS A 366 -2.55 21.35 -14.63
N GLU A 367 -1.34 21.10 -15.13
CA GLU A 367 -0.81 21.71 -16.36
C GLU A 367 -1.70 21.41 -17.58
N ASN A 368 -2.24 20.20 -17.65
CA ASN A 368 -3.17 19.78 -18.69
C ASN A 368 -4.57 20.43 -18.53
N GLY A 369 -4.85 21.11 -17.42
CA GLY A 369 -6.16 21.68 -17.10
C GLY A 369 -7.22 20.63 -16.78
N ASP A 370 -6.85 19.41 -16.37
CA ASP A 370 -7.78 18.28 -16.14
C ASP A 370 -7.42 17.49 -14.87
N LEU A 371 -8.09 17.79 -13.77
CA LEU A 371 -8.02 17.09 -12.48
C LEU A 371 -9.18 16.10 -12.29
N THR A 372 -9.66 15.49 -13.38
CA THR A 372 -10.56 14.33 -13.33
C THR A 372 -9.76 13.03 -13.23
N ARG A 373 -10.40 11.91 -12.91
CA ARG A 373 -9.75 10.60 -12.92
C ARG A 373 -9.17 10.24 -14.29
N ASP A 374 -9.89 10.55 -15.39
CA ASP A 374 -9.35 10.40 -16.76
C ASP A 374 -8.14 11.32 -16.98
N GLY A 375 -8.18 12.55 -16.45
CA GLY A 375 -7.08 13.50 -16.50
C GLY A 375 -5.84 12.99 -15.75
N MET A 376 -6.02 12.38 -14.58
CA MET A 376 -4.94 11.74 -13.81
C MET A 376 -4.28 10.60 -14.59
N GLN A 377 -5.07 9.69 -15.17
CA GLN A 377 -4.54 8.60 -15.98
C GLN A 377 -3.76 9.12 -17.20
N LYS A 378 -4.28 10.16 -17.87
CA LYS A 378 -3.60 10.81 -19.00
C LYS A 378 -2.29 11.48 -18.56
N ALA A 379 -2.31 12.18 -17.42
CA ALA A 379 -1.13 12.83 -16.85
C ALA A 379 -0.06 11.81 -16.47
N PHE A 380 -0.44 10.67 -15.87
CA PHE A 380 0.48 9.60 -15.54
C PHE A 380 1.21 9.05 -16.78
N ARG A 381 0.49 8.81 -17.87
CA ARG A 381 1.09 8.38 -19.15
C ARG A 381 2.06 9.41 -19.76
N GLN A 382 1.98 10.67 -19.35
CA GLN A 382 2.88 11.75 -19.78
C GLN A 382 4.03 11.99 -18.80
N THR A 383 3.99 11.36 -17.62
CA THR A 383 5.01 11.47 -16.59
C THR A 383 6.00 10.33 -16.75
N THR A 384 7.06 10.55 -17.54
CA THR A 384 8.02 9.50 -17.90
C THR A 384 9.13 9.31 -16.87
N SER A 385 9.44 10.33 -16.08
CA SER A 385 10.46 10.23 -15.03
C SER A 385 10.09 11.07 -13.81
N ILE A 386 10.45 10.58 -12.63
CA ILE A 386 10.27 11.27 -11.35
C ILE A 386 11.58 11.19 -10.58
N ASP A 387 12.09 12.34 -10.15
CA ASP A 387 13.21 12.48 -9.22
C ASP A 387 12.69 12.92 -7.84
N THR A 388 13.22 12.31 -6.79
CA THR A 388 12.83 12.57 -5.39
C THR A 388 14.02 13.00 -4.54
N ASP A 389 14.99 13.71 -5.10
CA ASP A 389 16.22 14.13 -4.40
C ASP A 389 16.99 12.95 -3.77
N GLY A 390 16.94 11.78 -4.45
CA GLY A 390 17.62 10.56 -4.01
C GLY A 390 16.98 9.83 -2.82
N ILE A 391 15.72 10.11 -2.48
CA ILE A 391 14.93 9.27 -1.54
C ILE A 391 14.66 7.91 -2.17
N LEU A 392 14.22 7.94 -3.42
CA LEU A 392 13.98 6.80 -4.30
C LEU A 392 15.05 6.82 -5.40
N PRO A 393 15.34 5.71 -6.07
CA PRO A 393 16.05 5.74 -7.35
C PRO A 393 15.26 6.54 -8.37
N ALA A 394 15.88 6.90 -9.49
CA ALA A 394 15.16 7.49 -10.62
C ALA A 394 14.05 6.53 -11.06
N LEU A 395 12.82 7.02 -11.09
CA LEU A 395 11.65 6.24 -11.49
C LEU A 395 11.38 6.51 -12.97
N ASP A 396 11.35 5.46 -13.78
CA ASP A 396 11.05 5.51 -15.21
C ASP A 396 9.69 4.83 -15.47
N TYR A 397 8.71 5.60 -15.91
CA TYR A 397 7.37 5.14 -16.31
C TYR A 397 7.14 5.21 -17.82
N SER A 398 8.20 5.34 -18.63
CA SER A 398 8.11 5.40 -20.09
C SER A 398 7.69 4.08 -20.72
N HIS A 399 7.79 2.98 -19.97
CA HIS A 399 7.45 1.63 -20.40
C HIS A 399 6.27 1.08 -19.56
N PRO A 400 5.01 1.25 -20.02
CA PRO A 400 3.85 0.72 -19.30
C PRO A 400 3.93 -0.78 -19.07
N GLY A 401 3.63 -1.21 -17.85
CA GLY A 401 3.72 -2.62 -17.45
C GLY A 401 5.10 -3.08 -16.96
N ASP A 402 6.13 -2.24 -17.10
CA ASP A 402 7.44 -2.46 -16.49
C ASP A 402 7.52 -1.85 -15.06
N PRO A 403 8.37 -2.39 -14.19
CA PRO A 403 8.68 -1.75 -12.92
C PRO A 403 9.41 -0.43 -13.17
N ALA A 404 9.10 0.60 -12.37
CA ALA A 404 9.67 1.94 -12.51
C ALA A 404 11.20 2.00 -12.30
N THR A 405 11.76 0.98 -11.67
CA THR A 405 13.20 0.79 -11.49
C THR A 405 13.51 -0.69 -11.30
N ARG A 406 14.77 -1.07 -11.54
CA ARG A 406 15.30 -2.40 -11.20
C ARG A 406 16.41 -2.33 -10.15
N GLU A 407 16.68 -1.11 -9.66
CA GLU A 407 17.71 -0.87 -8.66
C GLU A 407 17.24 -1.23 -7.26
N VAL A 408 18.10 -1.93 -6.56
CA VAL A 408 17.89 -2.41 -5.18
C VAL A 408 19.13 -2.15 -4.36
N LEU A 409 18.99 -1.58 -3.18
CA LEU A 409 20.01 -1.58 -2.16
C LEU A 409 19.86 -2.82 -1.27
N ILE A 410 20.94 -3.22 -0.62
CA ILE A 410 20.89 -4.21 0.45
C ILE A 410 21.26 -3.53 1.76
N ALA A 411 20.42 -3.69 2.76
CA ALA A 411 20.67 -3.20 4.10
C ALA A 411 20.72 -4.35 5.12
N GLN A 412 21.36 -4.11 6.23
CA GLN A 412 21.46 -5.06 7.34
C GLN A 412 20.93 -4.40 8.62
N PRO A 413 20.19 -5.11 9.48
CA PRO A 413 19.80 -4.60 10.78
C PRO A 413 20.98 -4.13 11.61
N ASP A 414 20.91 -2.89 12.09
CA ASP A 414 21.95 -2.26 12.91
C ASP A 414 21.33 -1.34 13.95
N LYS A 415 21.51 -1.68 15.22
CA LYS A 415 20.95 -0.92 16.35
C LYS A 415 21.53 0.50 16.47
N ALA A 416 22.75 0.73 15.96
CA ALA A 416 23.38 2.04 15.99
C ALA A 416 22.84 2.99 14.91
N SER A 417 22.25 2.45 13.85
CA SER A 417 21.67 3.23 12.75
C SER A 417 20.27 3.72 13.09
N LYS A 418 19.98 5.01 12.86
CA LYS A 418 18.63 5.55 12.99
C LYS A 418 17.69 4.81 12.03
N GLY A 419 16.57 4.31 12.53
CA GLY A 419 15.66 3.48 11.75
C GLY A 419 16.09 2.02 11.63
N GLY A 420 17.16 1.61 12.32
CA GLY A 420 17.54 0.23 12.54
C GLY A 420 18.15 -0.50 11.34
N LEU A 421 18.48 0.19 10.24
CA LEU A 421 19.10 -0.39 9.04
C LEU A 421 20.35 0.38 8.62
N LYS A 422 21.42 -0.37 8.28
CA LYS A 422 22.66 0.13 7.67
C LYS A 422 22.77 -0.43 6.25
N VAL A 423 23.01 0.44 5.27
CA VAL A 423 23.26 0.03 3.88
C VAL A 423 24.60 -0.71 3.80
N VAL A 424 24.61 -1.88 3.20
CA VAL A 424 25.82 -2.71 2.94
C VAL A 424 26.07 -2.87 1.43
N GLN A 425 25.12 -2.53 0.59
CA GLN A 425 25.26 -2.34 -0.85
C GLN A 425 24.33 -1.21 -1.29
N ASP A 426 24.87 -0.23 -1.99
CA ASP A 426 24.10 0.88 -2.57
C ASP A 426 23.17 0.40 -3.69
N LEU A 427 22.23 1.28 -4.08
CA LEU A 427 21.29 1.04 -5.18
C LEU A 427 22.00 0.63 -6.46
N LYS A 428 21.67 -0.54 -6.97
CA LYS A 428 22.09 -1.03 -8.28
C LYS A 428 21.15 -2.10 -8.78
N ALA A 429 21.02 -2.25 -10.09
CA ALA A 429 20.41 -3.40 -10.73
C ALA A 429 21.51 -4.41 -11.10
N SER A 430 21.30 -5.69 -10.76
CA SER A 430 22.16 -6.77 -11.24
C SER A 430 21.86 -7.08 -12.72
N ASP A 431 22.85 -7.60 -13.44
CA ASP A 431 22.63 -8.09 -14.81
C ASP A 431 21.52 -9.15 -14.87
N LEU A 432 21.39 -9.94 -13.80
CA LEU A 432 20.36 -10.95 -13.67
C LEU A 432 18.96 -10.31 -13.55
N ALA A 433 18.81 -9.26 -12.75
CA ALA A 433 17.57 -8.52 -12.63
C ALA A 433 17.17 -7.82 -13.94
N ASN A 434 18.14 -7.32 -14.69
CA ASN A 434 17.90 -6.69 -16.00
C ASN A 434 17.41 -7.68 -17.08
N GLN A 435 17.70 -8.98 -16.93
CA GLN A 435 17.23 -10.05 -17.83
C GLN A 435 15.85 -10.60 -17.44
N TYR A 436 15.32 -10.25 -16.28
CA TYR A 436 14.06 -10.79 -15.80
C TYR A 436 12.87 -10.07 -16.42
N VAL A 437 11.90 -10.86 -16.87
CA VAL A 437 10.59 -10.38 -17.35
C VAL A 437 9.54 -11.08 -16.50
N ALA A 438 8.70 -10.29 -15.82
CA ALA A 438 7.62 -10.82 -14.99
C ALA A 438 6.61 -11.62 -15.86
N PRO A 439 6.03 -12.73 -15.36
CA PRO A 439 5.14 -13.58 -16.15
C PRO A 439 3.88 -12.89 -16.70
N GLN A 440 3.49 -11.75 -16.11
CA GLN A 440 2.34 -10.94 -16.53
C GLN A 440 2.70 -9.98 -17.67
N HIS A 441 3.97 -9.69 -17.89
CA HIS A 441 4.43 -8.83 -18.96
C HIS A 441 4.19 -9.54 -20.31
N GLY A 442 3.40 -8.92 -21.18
CA GLY A 442 3.04 -9.49 -22.47
C GLY A 442 1.69 -10.23 -22.54
N LYS A 443 0.88 -10.22 -21.46
CA LYS A 443 -0.50 -10.71 -21.50
C LYS A 443 -1.55 -9.62 -21.73
N GLY A 444 -1.13 -8.36 -21.84
CA GLY A 444 -1.95 -7.17 -22.06
C GLY A 444 -1.68 -6.52 -23.41
N GLY A 445 -1.63 -7.30 -24.48
CA GLY A 445 -1.57 -6.84 -25.85
C GLY A 445 -2.83 -7.26 -26.59
#